data_b14082ab0dbe8a4ab8090a0cc865e7df
#
_entry.id   b14082ab0dbe8a4ab8090a0cc865e7df
#
_cell.length_a   1.000
_cell.length_b   1.000
_cell.length_c   1.000
_cell.angle_alpha   90.00
_cell.angle_beta   90.00
_cell.angle_gamma   90.00
#
_symmetry.space_group_name_H-M   'P 1'
#
loop_
_entity.id
_entity.type
_entity.pdbx_description
1 polymer ?
#
loop_
_entity_poly.entity_id
_entity_poly.type
_entity_poly.pdbx_seq_one_letter_code
_entity_poly.pdbx_strand_id
1 'polypeptide(L)'
;MIIAVTGKVEKKEPTLLHLLTPGGIVYEIFVSLHCSAAVTESEIRLHTTHIVREDAQLLYGFLDLNEKRMFDTLIKISGVGPKVAMAICSTFTPQSFAKIVQSNDIAMLKRVPGIGPKSAGRILVELGDFSIESIEQQNAAPARTEAAMALETLGFKKDAVAKVLASCKETETEPLIKEALKKLS
;
A
#
# COMPACT_ATOMS: atom_id res chain seq x y z
N MET A 1 8.37 -10.36 -11.92
CA MET A 1 7.35 -9.74 -11.02
C MET A 1 7.04 -8.34 -11.54
N ILE A 2 5.76 -7.98 -11.68
CA ILE A 2 5.31 -6.66 -12.17
C ILE A 2 4.91 -5.83 -10.96
N ILE A 3 5.64 -4.74 -10.67
CA ILE A 3 5.46 -3.91 -9.47
C ILE A 3 4.69 -2.60 -9.73
N ALA A 4 4.64 -2.18 -10.98
CA ALA A 4 3.82 -1.04 -11.43
C ALA A 4 3.54 -1.16 -12.92
N VAL A 5 2.41 -0.60 -13.35
CA VAL A 5 2.03 -0.45 -14.76
C VAL A 5 1.62 0.99 -15.00
N THR A 6 2.24 1.63 -16.02
CA THR A 6 1.85 2.95 -16.50
C THR A 6 1.26 2.81 -17.89
N GLY A 7 0.12 3.43 -18.14
CA GLY A 7 -0.52 3.34 -19.43
C GLY A 7 -1.83 4.10 -19.51
N LYS A 8 -2.39 4.10 -20.73
CA LYS A 8 -3.69 4.70 -21.03
C LYS A 8 -4.82 3.74 -20.64
N VAL A 9 -5.85 4.27 -20.00
CA VAL A 9 -7.04 3.49 -19.64
C VAL A 9 -7.87 3.26 -20.92
N GLU A 10 -7.93 2.02 -21.39
CA GLU A 10 -8.76 1.61 -22.52
C GLU A 10 -10.16 1.18 -22.09
N LYS A 11 -10.24 0.50 -20.96
CA LYS A 11 -11.51 0.02 -20.40
C LYS A 11 -11.52 0.24 -18.90
N LYS A 12 -12.66 0.71 -18.39
CA LYS A 12 -12.89 0.90 -16.96
C LYS A 12 -14.19 0.23 -16.56
N GLU A 13 -14.08 -0.72 -15.68
CA GLU A 13 -15.19 -1.37 -14.98
C GLU A 13 -15.07 -1.10 -13.47
N PRO A 14 -16.09 -1.36 -12.65
CA PRO A 14 -16.05 -1.08 -11.23
C PRO A 14 -14.88 -1.74 -10.49
N THR A 15 -14.46 -2.94 -10.92
CA THR A 15 -13.38 -3.71 -10.27
C THR A 15 -12.28 -4.18 -11.22
N LEU A 16 -12.25 -3.63 -12.43
CA LEU A 16 -11.31 -4.05 -13.48
C LEU A 16 -10.92 -2.87 -14.35
N LEU A 17 -9.64 -2.76 -14.68
CA LEU A 17 -9.11 -1.80 -15.63
C LEU A 17 -8.29 -2.52 -16.70
N HIS A 18 -8.41 -2.06 -17.95
CA HIS A 18 -7.45 -2.39 -19.00
C HIS A 18 -6.55 -1.19 -19.26
N LEU A 19 -5.25 -1.39 -19.10
CA LEU A 19 -4.24 -0.35 -19.34
C LEU A 19 -3.39 -0.70 -20.55
N LEU A 20 -3.45 0.12 -21.58
CA LEU A 20 -2.56 0.07 -22.74
C LEU A 20 -1.24 0.76 -22.40
N THR A 21 -0.17 0.01 -22.38
CA THR A 21 1.19 0.55 -22.18
C THR A 21 1.73 1.19 -23.47
N PRO A 22 2.74 2.08 -23.38
CA PRO A 22 3.40 2.65 -24.57
C PRO A 22 3.99 1.60 -25.51
N GLY A 23 4.30 0.40 -25.00
CA GLY A 23 4.81 -0.73 -25.81
C GLY A 23 3.71 -1.53 -26.52
N GLY A 24 2.45 -1.13 -26.47
CA GLY A 24 1.33 -1.79 -27.16
C GLY A 24 0.77 -3.03 -26.43
N ILE A 25 1.17 -3.27 -25.18
CA ILE A 25 0.63 -4.36 -24.36
C ILE A 25 -0.52 -3.82 -23.52
N VAL A 26 -1.65 -4.53 -23.52
CA VAL A 26 -2.78 -4.23 -22.66
C VAL A 26 -2.77 -5.18 -21.46
N TYR A 27 -2.73 -4.59 -20.25
CA TYR A 27 -2.83 -5.35 -19.01
C TYR A 27 -4.24 -5.29 -18.45
N GLU A 28 -4.79 -6.45 -18.10
CA GLU A 28 -5.98 -6.57 -17.29
C GLU A 28 -5.59 -6.51 -15.81
N ILE A 29 -6.13 -5.53 -15.07
CA ILE A 29 -5.73 -5.24 -13.69
C ILE A 29 -6.98 -5.15 -12.82
N PHE A 30 -7.06 -6.02 -11.81
CA PHE A 30 -8.11 -5.96 -10.80
C PHE A 30 -7.87 -4.80 -9.84
N VAL A 31 -8.90 -4.03 -9.56
CA VAL A 31 -8.84 -2.86 -8.69
C VAL A 31 -10.00 -2.86 -7.69
N SER A 32 -9.85 -2.13 -6.59
CA SER A 32 -10.95 -1.89 -5.67
C SER A 32 -11.98 -0.91 -6.26
N LEU A 33 -13.17 -0.85 -5.68
CA LEU A 33 -14.18 0.14 -6.02
C LEU A 33 -13.67 1.57 -5.74
N HIS A 34 -12.91 1.76 -4.66
CA HIS A 34 -12.30 3.04 -4.32
C HIS A 34 -11.24 3.45 -5.35
N CYS A 35 -10.34 2.55 -5.70
CA CYS A 35 -9.33 2.79 -6.72
C CYS A 35 -9.97 3.10 -8.08
N SER A 36 -10.94 2.29 -8.53
CA SER A 36 -11.66 2.54 -9.79
C SER A 36 -12.36 3.89 -9.78
N ALA A 37 -13.05 4.25 -8.70
CA ALA A 37 -13.73 5.55 -8.59
C ALA A 37 -12.74 6.74 -8.65
N ALA A 38 -11.54 6.58 -8.10
CA ALA A 38 -10.50 7.61 -8.10
C ALA A 38 -9.79 7.79 -9.47
N VAL A 39 -9.93 6.84 -10.39
CA VAL A 39 -9.37 6.95 -11.74
C VAL A 39 -10.21 7.93 -12.55
N THR A 40 -9.72 9.14 -12.74
CA THR A 40 -10.35 10.22 -13.53
C THR A 40 -9.55 10.59 -14.78
N GLU A 41 -8.26 10.27 -14.79
CA GLU A 41 -7.35 10.58 -15.88
C GLU A 41 -7.32 9.47 -16.94
N SER A 42 -7.00 9.85 -18.17
CA SER A 42 -6.89 8.91 -19.29
C SER A 42 -5.57 8.11 -19.26
N GLU A 43 -4.54 8.63 -18.61
CA GLU A 43 -3.25 7.97 -18.43
C GLU A 43 -2.93 7.93 -16.94
N ILE A 44 -2.62 6.74 -16.43
CA ILE A 44 -2.40 6.51 -15.00
C ILE A 44 -1.22 5.59 -14.77
N ARG A 45 -0.67 5.65 -13.56
CA ARG A 45 0.27 4.68 -13.03
C ARG A 45 -0.37 3.95 -11.86
N LEU A 46 -0.49 2.63 -11.95
CA LEU A 46 -0.91 1.78 -10.84
C LEU A 46 0.29 1.06 -10.23
N HIS A 47 0.37 1.08 -8.91
CA HIS A 47 1.21 0.16 -8.16
C HIS A 47 0.56 -1.22 -8.19
N THR A 48 1.31 -2.28 -8.46
CA THR A 48 0.71 -3.59 -8.66
C THR A 48 1.25 -4.64 -7.70
N THR A 49 0.37 -5.59 -7.36
CA THR A 49 0.73 -6.87 -6.75
C THR A 49 0.47 -7.97 -7.77
N HIS A 50 1.54 -8.63 -8.19
CA HIS A 50 1.50 -9.70 -9.19
C HIS A 50 1.45 -11.05 -8.49
N ILE A 51 0.34 -11.75 -8.63
CA ILE A 51 0.12 -13.08 -8.07
C ILE A 51 0.23 -14.10 -9.19
N VAL A 52 1.21 -15.00 -9.08
CA VAL A 52 1.44 -16.08 -10.02
C VAL A 52 1.04 -17.40 -9.38
N ARG A 53 0.21 -18.16 -10.07
CA ARG A 53 -0.21 -19.51 -9.72
C ARG A 53 0.09 -20.44 -10.90
N GLU A 54 -0.08 -21.74 -10.72
CA GLU A 54 0.13 -22.73 -11.79
C GLU A 54 -0.78 -22.48 -13.00
N ASP A 55 -2.02 -22.04 -12.76
CA ASP A 55 -3.09 -21.87 -13.73
C ASP A 55 -3.40 -20.42 -14.08
N ALA A 56 -2.82 -19.44 -13.40
CA ALA A 56 -3.17 -18.04 -13.61
C ALA A 56 -2.06 -17.06 -13.19
N GLN A 57 -2.01 -15.93 -13.89
CA GLN A 57 -1.24 -14.76 -13.51
C GLN A 57 -2.20 -13.58 -13.35
N LEU A 58 -2.29 -13.03 -12.14
CA LEU A 58 -3.26 -11.99 -11.79
C LEU A 58 -2.52 -10.73 -11.34
N LEU A 59 -2.96 -9.58 -11.85
CA LEU A 59 -2.49 -8.27 -11.42
C LEU A 59 -3.57 -7.56 -10.61
N TYR A 60 -3.20 -7.13 -9.43
CA TYR A 60 -4.01 -6.27 -8.57
C TYR A 60 -3.37 -4.89 -8.52
N GLY A 61 -4.14 -3.84 -8.84
CA GLY A 61 -3.63 -2.49 -9.01
C GLY A 61 -4.22 -1.49 -8.02
N PHE A 62 -3.41 -0.51 -7.64
CA PHE A 62 -3.73 0.48 -6.63
C PHE A 62 -3.15 1.83 -7.05
N LEU A 63 -3.92 2.91 -6.91
CA LEU A 63 -3.42 4.28 -6.99
C LEU A 63 -2.71 4.68 -5.69
N ASP A 64 -3.26 4.26 -4.56
CA ASP A 64 -2.73 4.55 -3.23
C ASP A 64 -1.84 3.41 -2.72
N LEU A 65 -0.63 3.74 -2.30
CA LEU A 65 0.32 2.78 -1.71
C LEU A 65 -0.17 2.21 -0.37
N ASN A 66 -0.94 2.95 0.41
CA ASN A 66 -1.49 2.45 1.66
C ASN A 66 -2.55 1.39 1.41
N GLU A 67 -3.37 1.58 0.36
CA GLU A 67 -4.33 0.55 -0.07
C GLU A 67 -3.61 -0.71 -0.56
N LYS A 68 -2.55 -0.56 -1.38
CA LYS A 68 -1.72 -1.68 -1.81
C LYS A 68 -1.16 -2.48 -0.63
N ARG A 69 -0.65 -1.80 0.39
CA ARG A 69 -0.08 -2.45 1.57
C ARG A 69 -1.12 -3.15 2.42
N MET A 70 -2.28 -2.52 2.59
CA MET A 70 -3.42 -3.16 3.23
C MET A 70 -3.76 -4.47 2.51
N PHE A 71 -3.83 -4.47 1.18
CA PHE A 71 -4.04 -5.67 0.38
C PHE A 71 -2.92 -6.70 0.57
N ASP A 72 -1.65 -6.28 0.44
CA ASP A 72 -0.47 -7.16 0.57
C ASP A 72 -0.37 -7.79 1.97
N THR A 73 -0.83 -7.08 3.00
CA THR A 73 -0.90 -7.60 4.37
C THR A 73 -2.04 -8.61 4.51
N LEU A 74 -3.21 -8.29 3.99
CA LEU A 74 -4.38 -9.16 4.06
C LEU A 74 -4.17 -10.52 3.39
N ILE A 75 -3.54 -10.55 2.22
CA ILE A 75 -3.31 -11.82 1.50
C ILE A 75 -2.29 -12.75 2.17
N LYS A 76 -1.55 -12.28 3.16
CA LYS A 76 -0.64 -13.11 3.99
C LYS A 76 -1.39 -13.87 5.08
N ILE A 77 -2.61 -13.42 5.42
CA ILE A 77 -3.44 -14.04 6.45
C ILE A 77 -3.99 -15.35 5.94
N SER A 78 -3.80 -16.43 6.70
CA SER A 78 -4.32 -17.74 6.34
C SER A 78 -5.84 -17.72 6.20
N GLY A 79 -6.34 -18.12 5.03
CA GLY A 79 -7.77 -18.12 4.70
C GLY A 79 -8.30 -16.80 4.13
N VAL A 80 -7.44 -15.80 3.92
CA VAL A 80 -7.78 -14.58 3.20
C VAL A 80 -7.15 -14.61 1.81
N GLY A 81 -7.95 -14.95 0.81
CA GLY A 81 -7.49 -14.94 -0.59
C GLY A 81 -7.57 -13.54 -1.21
N PRO A 82 -6.95 -13.35 -2.40
CA PRO A 82 -6.94 -12.04 -3.07
C PRO A 82 -8.32 -11.45 -3.34
N LYS A 83 -9.32 -12.29 -3.67
CA LYS A 83 -10.71 -11.83 -3.87
C LYS A 83 -11.31 -11.23 -2.59
N VAL A 84 -11.07 -11.87 -1.44
CA VAL A 84 -11.56 -11.39 -0.14
C VAL A 84 -10.81 -10.13 0.28
N ALA A 85 -9.49 -10.10 0.10
CA ALA A 85 -8.68 -8.90 0.35
C ALA A 85 -9.15 -7.70 -0.49
N MET A 86 -9.43 -7.91 -1.78
CA MET A 86 -9.96 -6.86 -2.66
C MET A 86 -11.37 -6.41 -2.26
N ALA A 87 -12.22 -7.33 -1.77
CA ALA A 87 -13.53 -6.97 -1.21
C ALA A 87 -13.40 -6.09 0.05
N ILE A 88 -12.41 -6.37 0.90
CA ILE A 88 -12.09 -5.51 2.06
C ILE A 88 -11.64 -4.13 1.59
N CYS A 89 -10.70 -4.04 0.64
CA CYS A 89 -10.24 -2.77 0.05
C CYS A 89 -11.35 -1.99 -0.67
N SER A 90 -12.34 -2.68 -1.22
CA SER A 90 -13.52 -2.05 -1.84
C SER A 90 -14.54 -1.55 -0.83
N THR A 91 -14.55 -2.11 0.38
CA THR A 91 -15.51 -1.76 1.44
C THR A 91 -14.96 -0.68 2.37
N PHE A 92 -13.66 -0.73 2.64
CA PHE A 92 -12.98 0.14 3.61
C PHE A 92 -11.78 0.83 3.00
N THR A 93 -11.63 2.11 3.29
CA THR A 93 -10.36 2.81 3.08
C THR A 93 -9.31 2.31 4.07
N PRO A 94 -8.00 2.45 3.80
CA PRO A 94 -6.95 2.07 4.75
C PRO A 94 -7.14 2.68 6.14
N GLN A 95 -7.58 3.95 6.22
CA GLN A 95 -7.85 4.67 7.46
C GLN A 95 -9.02 4.09 8.24
N SER A 96 -10.13 3.77 7.56
CA SER A 96 -11.30 3.18 8.21
C SER A 96 -11.01 1.74 8.65
N PHE A 97 -10.25 0.99 7.87
CA PHE A 97 -9.83 -0.36 8.20
C PHE A 97 -8.91 -0.41 9.43
N ALA A 98 -7.94 0.50 9.52
CA ALA A 98 -7.07 0.62 10.70
C ALA A 98 -7.88 0.87 11.99
N LYS A 99 -8.90 1.75 11.93
CA LYS A 99 -9.81 1.99 13.07
C LYS A 99 -10.60 0.73 13.47
N ILE A 100 -11.09 -0.04 12.48
CA ILE A 100 -11.81 -1.30 12.73
C ILE A 100 -10.89 -2.32 13.44
N VAL A 101 -9.64 -2.43 13.00
CA VAL A 101 -8.65 -3.31 13.62
C VAL A 101 -8.35 -2.87 15.06
N GLN A 102 -8.08 -1.58 15.29
CA GLN A 102 -7.79 -1.01 16.62
C GLN A 102 -8.97 -1.17 17.59
N SER A 103 -10.21 -1.01 17.10
CA SER A 103 -11.43 -1.18 17.92
C SER A 103 -11.89 -2.64 18.05
N ASN A 104 -11.20 -3.58 17.39
CA ASN A 104 -11.54 -5.00 17.34
C ASN A 104 -13.00 -5.26 16.89
N ASP A 105 -13.48 -4.49 15.89
CA ASP A 105 -14.88 -4.51 15.44
C ASP A 105 -15.15 -5.65 14.45
N ILE A 106 -15.46 -6.84 15.00
CA ILE A 106 -15.86 -8.02 14.22
C ILE A 106 -17.12 -7.74 13.38
N ALA A 107 -18.05 -6.96 13.90
CA ALA A 107 -19.35 -6.74 13.25
C ALA A 107 -19.16 -5.95 11.94
N MET A 108 -18.26 -4.98 11.91
CA MET A 108 -17.92 -4.24 10.69
C MET A 108 -17.26 -5.14 9.65
N LEU A 109 -16.30 -5.98 10.02
CA LEU A 109 -15.65 -6.89 9.08
C LEU A 109 -16.60 -7.91 8.46
N LYS A 110 -17.61 -8.37 9.19
CA LYS A 110 -18.64 -9.28 8.67
C LYS A 110 -19.52 -8.68 7.58
N ARG A 111 -19.50 -7.36 7.36
CA ARG A 111 -20.20 -6.71 6.25
C ARG A 111 -19.55 -6.97 4.91
N VAL A 112 -18.27 -7.37 4.91
CA VAL A 112 -17.55 -7.68 3.67
C VAL A 112 -18.00 -9.03 3.12
N PRO A 113 -18.40 -9.11 1.86
CA PRO A 113 -18.74 -10.38 1.21
C PRO A 113 -17.58 -11.39 1.32
N GLY A 114 -17.90 -12.60 1.73
CA GLY A 114 -16.92 -13.68 1.90
C GLY A 114 -16.22 -13.72 3.27
N ILE A 115 -16.56 -12.80 4.20
CA ILE A 115 -16.02 -12.81 5.57
C ILE A 115 -17.07 -13.33 6.56
N GLY A 116 -16.80 -14.52 7.10
CA GLY A 116 -17.55 -15.08 8.22
C GLY A 116 -16.97 -14.70 9.60
N PRO A 117 -17.67 -15.06 10.71
CA PRO A 117 -17.20 -14.73 12.06
C PRO A 117 -15.78 -15.23 12.38
N LYS A 118 -15.47 -16.45 11.93
CA LYS A 118 -14.13 -17.05 12.15
C LYS A 118 -13.03 -16.30 11.40
N SER A 119 -13.29 -15.94 10.13
CA SER A 119 -12.32 -15.16 9.32
C SER A 119 -12.15 -13.76 9.86
N ALA A 120 -13.24 -13.08 10.28
CA ALA A 120 -13.18 -11.76 10.89
C ALA A 120 -12.32 -11.76 12.17
N GLY A 121 -12.57 -12.71 13.08
CA GLY A 121 -11.78 -12.84 14.30
C GLY A 121 -10.29 -13.09 14.02
N ARG A 122 -9.98 -13.96 13.05
CA ARG A 122 -8.58 -14.22 12.66
C ARG A 122 -7.89 -12.98 12.09
N ILE A 123 -8.57 -12.25 11.19
CA ILE A 123 -8.05 -11.01 10.60
C ILE A 123 -7.67 -10.02 11.72
N LEU A 124 -8.54 -9.81 12.70
CA LEU A 124 -8.29 -8.87 13.79
C LEU A 124 -7.14 -9.31 14.69
N VAL A 125 -7.02 -10.60 14.99
CA VAL A 125 -5.91 -11.13 15.80
C VAL A 125 -4.57 -11.00 15.07
N GLU A 126 -4.51 -11.37 13.78
CA GLU A 126 -3.28 -11.30 13.00
C GLU A 126 -2.84 -9.88 12.65
N LEU A 127 -3.77 -8.91 12.68
CA LEU A 127 -3.54 -7.50 12.38
C LEU A 127 -3.54 -6.60 13.62
N GLY A 128 -3.44 -7.14 14.83
CA GLY A 128 -3.50 -6.35 16.06
C GLY A 128 -2.59 -5.10 16.09
N ASP A 129 -1.44 -5.16 15.41
CA ASP A 129 -0.49 -4.06 15.27
C ASP A 129 -0.64 -3.27 13.94
N PHE A 130 -1.70 -3.51 13.17
CA PHE A 130 -1.93 -2.79 11.93
C PHE A 130 -2.33 -1.35 12.20
N SER A 131 -1.45 -0.43 11.86
CA SER A 131 -1.73 1.01 11.89
C SER A 131 -1.24 1.67 10.60
N ILE A 132 -1.82 2.82 10.24
CA ILE A 132 -1.34 3.62 9.11
C ILE A 132 0.06 4.13 9.40
N GLU A 133 0.34 4.49 10.63
CA GLU A 133 1.68 4.93 11.08
C GLU A 133 2.72 3.83 10.88
N SER A 134 2.39 2.55 11.14
CA SER A 134 3.29 1.42 10.84
C SER A 134 3.52 1.25 9.34
N ILE A 135 2.51 1.60 8.50
CA ILE A 135 2.62 1.60 7.05
C ILE A 135 3.50 2.77 6.57
N GLU A 136 3.31 3.96 7.12
CA GLU A 136 4.11 5.14 6.82
C GLU A 136 5.55 4.99 7.29
N GLN A 137 5.77 4.40 8.46
CA GLN A 137 7.11 4.08 8.95
C GLN A 137 7.85 3.05 8.10
N GLN A 138 7.15 2.05 7.54
CA GLN A 138 7.76 1.10 6.60
C GLN A 138 8.11 1.74 5.25
N ASN A 139 7.42 2.84 4.85
CA ASN A 139 7.82 3.64 3.69
C ASN A 139 9.03 4.52 4.00
N ALA A 140 9.05 5.09 5.19
CA ALA A 140 10.13 5.94 5.63
C ALA A 140 11.42 5.16 5.97
N ALA A 141 11.32 3.86 6.26
CA ALA A 141 12.49 3.06 6.63
C ALA A 141 13.59 3.02 5.55
N PRO A 142 13.31 2.73 4.25
CA PRO A 142 14.32 2.82 3.20
C PRO A 142 14.82 4.24 3.02
N ALA A 143 13.92 5.22 2.90
CA ALA A 143 14.27 6.63 2.72
C ALA A 143 15.07 7.19 3.90
N ARG A 144 14.71 6.82 5.12
CA ARG A 144 15.48 7.19 6.33
C ARG A 144 16.85 6.53 6.38
N THR A 145 16.96 5.29 5.94
CA THR A 145 18.25 4.59 5.86
C THR A 145 19.15 5.23 4.81
N GLU A 146 18.62 5.54 3.63
CA GLU A 146 19.34 6.25 2.58
C GLU A 146 19.75 7.66 3.01
N ALA A 147 18.83 8.40 3.66
CA ALA A 147 19.11 9.73 4.20
C ALA A 147 20.18 9.68 5.30
N ALA A 148 20.15 8.67 6.18
CA ALA A 148 21.18 8.47 7.19
C ALA A 148 22.55 8.24 6.56
N MET A 149 22.64 7.32 5.59
CA MET A 149 23.90 7.06 4.86
C MET A 149 24.42 8.29 4.15
N ALA A 150 23.55 9.08 3.50
CA ALA A 150 23.93 10.32 2.84
C ALA A 150 24.48 11.36 3.82
N LEU A 151 23.80 11.56 4.96
CA LEU A 151 24.23 12.50 6.01
C LEU A 151 25.52 12.06 6.69
N GLU A 152 25.71 10.76 6.94
CA GLU A 152 26.98 10.20 7.46
C GLU A 152 28.12 10.40 6.46
N THR A 153 27.86 10.23 5.16
CA THR A 153 28.85 10.49 4.09
C THR A 153 29.23 11.97 4.02
N LEU A 154 28.31 12.88 4.37
CA LEU A 154 28.57 14.31 4.50
C LEU A 154 29.33 14.68 5.78
N GLY A 155 29.67 13.71 6.64
CA GLY A 155 30.49 13.90 7.82
C GLY A 155 29.74 14.13 9.13
N PHE A 156 28.41 14.00 9.14
CA PHE A 156 27.62 14.13 10.40
C PHE A 156 27.73 12.87 11.25
N LYS A 157 27.78 13.04 12.58
CA LYS A 157 27.87 11.90 13.51
C LYS A 157 26.58 11.10 13.51
N LYS A 158 26.70 9.78 13.50
CA LYS A 158 25.59 8.81 13.45
C LYS A 158 24.51 9.08 14.51
N ASP A 159 24.91 9.39 15.75
CA ASP A 159 23.98 9.67 16.85
C ASP A 159 23.16 10.97 16.62
N ALA A 160 23.80 11.99 16.04
CA ALA A 160 23.15 13.25 15.68
C ALA A 160 22.18 13.04 14.53
N VAL A 161 22.60 12.32 13.50
CA VAL A 161 21.76 11.96 12.34
C VAL A 161 20.53 11.19 12.78
N ALA A 162 20.68 10.17 13.61
CA ALA A 162 19.56 9.37 14.10
C ALA A 162 18.53 10.20 14.86
N LYS A 163 18.98 11.10 15.78
CA LYS A 163 18.09 11.99 16.54
C LYS A 163 17.35 12.96 15.64
N VAL A 164 18.04 13.55 14.66
CA VAL A 164 17.43 14.54 13.76
C VAL A 164 16.43 13.86 12.82
N LEU A 165 16.78 12.73 12.20
CA LEU A 165 15.87 11.99 11.35
C LEU A 165 14.61 11.51 12.08
N ALA A 166 14.71 11.15 13.37
CA ALA A 166 13.54 10.81 14.17
C ALA A 166 12.57 11.98 14.38
N SER A 167 13.07 13.24 14.30
CA SER A 167 12.26 14.45 14.44
C SER A 167 11.76 15.03 13.11
N CYS A 168 12.16 14.47 11.97
CA CYS A 168 11.74 14.90 10.65
C CYS A 168 10.40 14.30 10.25
N LYS A 169 9.57 15.11 9.55
CA LYS A 169 8.24 14.72 9.10
C LYS A 169 8.20 14.18 7.66
N GLU A 170 9.20 14.56 6.87
CA GLU A 170 9.31 14.13 5.49
C GLU A 170 9.54 12.61 5.39
N THR A 171 8.98 12.00 4.37
CA THR A 171 9.00 10.54 4.14
C THR A 171 9.82 10.12 2.92
N GLU A 172 10.09 11.06 1.99
CA GLU A 172 10.92 10.82 0.81
C GLU A 172 12.38 11.20 1.06
N THR A 173 13.31 10.50 0.45
CA THR A 173 14.76 10.63 0.71
C THR A 173 15.28 12.05 0.53
N GLU A 174 14.97 12.72 -0.60
CA GLU A 174 15.52 14.05 -0.89
C GLU A 174 14.94 15.15 0.00
N PRO A 175 13.62 15.29 0.19
CA PRO A 175 13.05 16.24 1.17
C PRO A 175 13.52 15.99 2.59
N LEU A 176 13.63 14.71 2.99
CA LEU A 176 14.09 14.29 4.30
C LEU A 176 15.53 14.73 4.58
N ILE A 177 16.43 14.57 3.62
CA ILE A 177 17.82 15.06 3.71
C ILE A 177 17.84 16.58 3.87
N LYS A 178 17.07 17.32 3.05
CA LYS A 178 16.98 18.78 3.13
C LYS A 178 16.45 19.26 4.50
N GLU A 179 15.44 18.59 5.04
CA GLU A 179 14.89 18.91 6.38
C GLU A 179 15.93 18.62 7.46
N ALA A 180 16.58 17.46 7.38
CA ALA A 180 17.59 17.06 8.35
C ALA A 180 18.81 17.99 8.35
N LEU A 181 19.30 18.42 7.18
CA LEU A 181 20.41 19.38 7.07
C LEU A 181 20.09 20.72 7.73
N LYS A 182 18.85 21.22 7.60
CA LYS A 182 18.41 22.45 8.27
C LYS A 182 18.41 22.34 9.80
N LYS A 183 18.24 21.13 10.33
CA LYS A 183 18.22 20.87 11.78
C LYS A 183 19.61 20.50 12.34
N LEU A 184 20.54 20.11 11.46
CA LEU A 184 21.92 19.76 11.81
C LEU A 184 22.88 20.95 11.69
N SER A 185 22.48 21.99 10.94
CA SER A 185 23.19 23.29 10.85
C SER A 185 22.91 24.15 12.05
#